data_b7e41a49c8b1c411b07321c341073317
#
_entry.id   b7e41a49c8b1c411b07321c341073317
#
_cell.length_a   1.000
_cell.length_b   1.000
_cell.length_c   1.000
_cell.angle_alpha   90.00
_cell.angle_beta   90.00
_cell.angle_gamma   90.00
#
_symmetry.space_group_name_H-M   'P 1'
#
loop_
_entity.id
_entity.type
_entity.pdbx_description
1 polymer ?
#
loop_
_entity_poly.entity_id
_entity_poly.type
_entity_poly.pdbx_seq_one_letter_code
_entity_poly.pdbx_strand_id
1 'polypeptide(L)'
;MRYIFLLLGMFIVTACSFPKANPNSQIQQAVAATLAAMPISTSAPVSTPYPTPTSFDLAGLFCEYQFCVGHPVDMAFYDVSAQQNLGTPSNYGQGLIAAYNAGLFIQMVWQLSPGSADPQFMLDLILDDGLDIRVGTLEVKLIRDMNVIYSPITSTATPLLPFGGAGAWICSDRAFAWKVYTADEASTPALFENTINRFVCPR
;
A
#
# COMPACT_ATOMS: atom_id res chain seq x y z
N MET A 1 37.50 57.50 -24.74
CA MET A 1 36.57 56.78 -23.83
C MET A 1 35.09 57.16 -23.98
N ARG A 2 34.71 58.30 -24.49
CA ARG A 2 33.30 58.74 -24.61
C ARG A 2 32.50 58.00 -25.69
N TYR A 3 33.13 57.48 -26.73
CA TYR A 3 32.44 56.79 -27.86
C TYR A 3 32.16 55.31 -27.58
N ILE A 4 32.84 54.68 -26.62
CA ILE A 4 32.62 53.28 -26.26
C ILE A 4 31.31 53.13 -25.52
N PHE A 5 30.92 54.10 -24.69
CA PHE A 5 29.64 54.08 -23.96
C PHE A 5 28.44 54.32 -24.85
N LEU A 6 28.59 55.07 -25.96
CA LEU A 6 27.51 55.29 -26.93
C LEU A 6 27.25 54.05 -27.81
N LEU A 7 28.26 53.27 -28.14
CA LEU A 7 28.10 52.03 -28.89
C LEU A 7 27.53 50.90 -27.99
N LEU A 8 27.89 50.87 -26.71
CA LEU A 8 27.31 49.87 -25.77
C LEU A 8 25.83 50.16 -25.49
N GLY A 9 25.41 51.44 -25.44
CA GLY A 9 24.02 51.83 -25.23
C GLY A 9 23.09 51.49 -26.43
N MET A 10 23.64 51.44 -27.66
CA MET A 10 22.83 51.15 -28.85
C MET A 10 22.56 49.65 -29.05
N PHE A 11 23.37 48.74 -28.42
CA PHE A 11 23.12 47.29 -28.47
C PHE A 11 22.04 46.80 -27.48
N ILE A 12 21.74 47.59 -26.47
CA ILE A 12 20.76 47.19 -25.42
C ILE A 12 19.31 47.45 -25.86
N VAL A 13 19.06 48.32 -26.83
CA VAL A 13 17.71 48.70 -27.24
C VAL A 13 17.10 47.78 -28.30
N THR A 14 17.91 46.96 -29.00
CA THR A 14 17.43 46.05 -30.05
C THR A 14 17.01 44.65 -29.53
N ALA A 15 17.10 44.35 -28.24
CA ALA A 15 16.81 43.03 -27.69
C ALA A 15 15.36 42.81 -27.22
N CYS A 16 14.44 43.80 -27.37
CA CYS A 16 13.09 43.73 -26.77
C CYS A 16 11.94 43.75 -27.76
N SER A 17 12.08 43.19 -28.94
CA SER A 17 10.93 43.05 -29.87
C SER A 17 10.80 41.61 -30.37
N PHE A 18 10.72 40.64 -29.46
CA PHE A 18 10.11 39.36 -29.81
C PHE A 18 8.58 39.50 -29.78
N PRO A 19 7.87 39.17 -30.86
CA PRO A 19 6.42 39.13 -30.82
C PRO A 19 6.00 38.15 -29.72
N LYS A 20 5.25 38.61 -28.73
CA LYS A 20 4.64 37.76 -27.72
C LYS A 20 3.74 36.77 -28.45
N ALA A 21 4.26 35.57 -28.69
CA ALA A 21 3.46 34.44 -29.12
C ALA A 21 2.39 34.21 -28.05
N ASN A 22 1.10 34.28 -28.48
CA ASN A 22 0.00 34.07 -27.56
C ASN A 22 0.06 32.62 -27.06
N PRO A 23 0.36 32.37 -25.76
CA PRO A 23 0.54 31.00 -25.26
C PRO A 23 -0.69 30.12 -25.48
N ASN A 24 -1.88 30.73 -25.55
CA ASN A 24 -3.12 30.00 -25.78
C ASN A 24 -3.21 29.41 -27.20
N SER A 25 -2.62 30.04 -28.21
CA SER A 25 -2.65 29.51 -29.58
C SER A 25 -1.72 28.29 -29.75
N GLN A 26 -0.59 28.25 -29.05
CA GLN A 26 0.32 27.11 -29.06
C GLN A 26 -0.26 25.90 -28.30
N ILE A 27 -0.93 26.17 -27.18
CA ILE A 27 -1.62 25.11 -26.41
C ILE A 27 -2.77 24.53 -27.25
N GLN A 28 -3.58 25.37 -27.91
CA GLN A 28 -4.68 24.89 -28.76
C GLN A 28 -4.18 24.07 -29.94
N GLN A 29 -3.07 24.48 -30.60
CA GLN A 29 -2.47 23.68 -31.66
C GLN A 29 -1.90 22.37 -31.19
N ALA A 30 -1.24 22.34 -30.04
CA ALA A 30 -0.73 21.10 -29.45
C ALA A 30 -1.85 20.14 -29.07
N VAL A 31 -2.93 20.63 -28.48
CA VAL A 31 -4.11 19.81 -28.12
C VAL A 31 -4.78 19.25 -29.38
N ALA A 32 -4.97 20.08 -30.41
CA ALA A 32 -5.58 19.67 -31.70
C ALA A 32 -4.72 18.60 -32.39
N ALA A 33 -3.38 18.73 -32.38
CA ALA A 33 -2.47 17.75 -32.94
C ALA A 33 -2.50 16.43 -32.17
N THR A 34 -2.58 16.48 -30.84
CA THR A 34 -2.69 15.28 -30.00
C THR A 34 -3.99 14.54 -30.23
N LEU A 35 -5.12 15.27 -30.33
CA LEU A 35 -6.42 14.67 -30.60
C LEU A 35 -6.51 14.05 -32.00
N ALA A 36 -5.88 14.68 -33.01
CA ALA A 36 -5.83 14.14 -34.37
C ALA A 36 -4.91 12.92 -34.52
N ALA A 37 -3.92 12.79 -33.62
CA ALA A 37 -3.00 11.65 -33.61
C ALA A 37 -3.51 10.45 -32.78
N MET A 38 -4.61 10.60 -32.01
CA MET A 38 -5.20 9.48 -31.31
C MET A 38 -5.81 8.49 -32.29
N PRO A 39 -5.36 7.20 -32.28
CA PRO A 39 -6.02 6.20 -33.08
C PRO A 39 -7.46 6.05 -32.59
N ILE A 40 -8.41 6.15 -33.52
CA ILE A 40 -9.82 5.89 -33.21
C ILE A 40 -9.91 4.40 -32.85
N SER A 41 -10.02 4.12 -31.55
CA SER A 41 -10.29 2.76 -31.08
C SER A 41 -11.69 2.35 -31.50
N THR A 42 -11.79 1.63 -32.62
CA THR A 42 -13.05 1.11 -33.16
C THR A 42 -13.42 -0.26 -32.61
N SER A 43 -12.70 -0.77 -31.62
CA SER A 43 -13.12 -2.00 -30.90
C SER A 43 -13.91 -1.61 -29.65
N ALA A 44 -15.21 -1.94 -29.63
CA ALA A 44 -15.96 -1.97 -28.39
C ALA A 44 -15.15 -2.80 -27.37
N PRO A 45 -15.03 -2.34 -26.10
CA PRO A 45 -14.37 -3.15 -25.09
C PRO A 45 -15.14 -4.48 -25.02
N VAL A 46 -14.43 -5.57 -25.35
CA VAL A 46 -14.92 -6.91 -25.02
C VAL A 46 -15.10 -6.88 -23.51
N SER A 47 -16.34 -7.08 -23.05
CA SER A 47 -16.61 -7.20 -21.61
C SER A 47 -15.76 -8.37 -21.12
N THR A 48 -14.63 -8.05 -20.50
CA THR A 48 -13.88 -9.07 -19.76
C THR A 48 -14.82 -9.61 -18.70
N PRO A 49 -15.04 -10.92 -18.63
CA PRO A 49 -15.85 -11.49 -17.56
C PRO A 49 -15.29 -10.97 -16.24
N TYR A 50 -16.17 -10.58 -15.35
CA TYR A 50 -15.78 -10.16 -13.99
C TYR A 50 -14.80 -11.18 -13.45
N PRO A 51 -13.60 -10.77 -12.98
CA PRO A 51 -12.65 -11.72 -12.42
C PRO A 51 -13.36 -12.47 -11.30
N THR A 52 -13.35 -13.80 -11.38
CA THR A 52 -13.85 -14.63 -10.28
C THR A 52 -13.05 -14.25 -9.03
N PRO A 53 -13.70 -13.98 -7.88
CA PRO A 53 -12.98 -13.66 -6.66
C PRO A 53 -11.89 -14.69 -6.40
N THR A 54 -10.66 -14.26 -6.26
CA THR A 54 -9.53 -15.15 -6.04
C THR A 54 -9.61 -15.67 -4.61
N SER A 55 -9.91 -16.95 -4.44
CA SER A 55 -9.87 -17.61 -3.13
C SER A 55 -8.42 -17.93 -2.80
N PHE A 56 -7.88 -17.32 -1.76
CA PHE A 56 -6.54 -17.64 -1.24
C PHE A 56 -6.65 -18.72 -0.17
N ASP A 57 -5.96 -19.84 -0.38
CA ASP A 57 -5.84 -20.89 0.63
C ASP A 57 -4.61 -20.63 1.50
N LEU A 58 -4.83 -20.37 2.80
CA LEU A 58 -3.77 -20.15 3.79
C LEU A 58 -3.25 -21.48 4.37
N ALA A 59 -3.05 -22.52 3.56
CA ALA A 59 -2.65 -23.85 4.01
C ALA A 59 -1.23 -23.92 4.57
N GLY A 60 -0.33 -23.03 4.15
CA GLY A 60 0.99 -22.83 4.77
C GLY A 60 0.88 -22.33 6.20
N LEU A 61 1.87 -22.63 7.03
CA LEU A 61 1.93 -22.20 8.42
C LEU A 61 3.35 -21.75 8.77
N PHE A 62 3.49 -20.49 9.12
CA PHE A 62 4.71 -19.93 9.69
C PHE A 62 4.62 -20.02 11.22
N CYS A 63 5.57 -20.73 11.84
CA CYS A 63 5.62 -20.94 13.29
C CYS A 63 6.99 -20.57 13.83
N GLU A 64 7.20 -19.29 14.07
CA GLU A 64 8.40 -18.76 14.71
C GLU A 64 8.00 -17.76 15.81
N TYR A 65 8.95 -17.30 16.59
CA TYR A 65 8.74 -16.29 17.64
C TYR A 65 7.60 -16.63 18.62
N GLN A 66 7.34 -17.95 18.80
CA GLN A 66 6.29 -18.49 19.67
C GLN A 66 4.86 -18.08 19.27
N PHE A 67 4.59 -17.94 18.00
CA PHE A 67 3.24 -17.91 17.45
C PHE A 67 3.20 -18.59 16.07
N CYS A 68 1.99 -18.93 15.60
CA CYS A 68 1.82 -19.42 14.25
C CYS A 68 0.81 -18.57 13.50
N VAL A 69 1.07 -18.31 12.20
CA VAL A 69 0.16 -17.61 11.31
C VAL A 69 0.07 -18.33 9.96
N GLY A 70 -1.13 -18.39 9.40
CA GLY A 70 -1.39 -19.00 8.09
C GLY A 70 -0.92 -18.12 6.94
N HIS A 71 -0.41 -18.75 5.87
CA HIS A 71 -0.07 -18.08 4.60
C HIS A 71 -0.33 -19.03 3.42
N PRO A 72 -0.45 -18.53 2.17
CA PRO A 72 -0.47 -19.36 0.99
C PRO A 72 0.79 -20.21 0.88
N VAL A 73 0.68 -21.45 0.40
CA VAL A 73 1.80 -22.41 0.30
C VAL A 73 2.90 -22.01 -0.68
N ASP A 74 2.56 -21.15 -1.63
CA ASP A 74 3.49 -20.58 -2.63
C ASP A 74 4.23 -19.33 -2.15
N MET A 75 4.02 -18.93 -0.88
CA MET A 75 4.67 -17.78 -0.25
C MET A 75 5.43 -18.24 0.99
N ALA A 76 6.42 -17.45 1.38
CA ALA A 76 7.13 -17.62 2.64
C ALA A 76 7.28 -16.26 3.32
N PHE A 77 7.09 -16.23 4.64
CA PHE A 77 7.42 -15.05 5.43
C PHE A 77 8.93 -14.87 5.54
N TYR A 78 9.36 -13.62 5.49
CA TYR A 78 10.73 -13.20 5.76
C TYR A 78 10.74 -12.08 6.80
N ASP A 79 11.80 -12.01 7.59
CA ASP A 79 12.03 -10.94 8.57
C ASP A 79 12.47 -9.67 7.85
N VAL A 80 11.59 -8.69 7.80
CA VAL A 80 11.84 -7.38 7.16
C VAL A 80 12.93 -6.60 7.89
N SER A 81 12.94 -6.66 9.24
CA SER A 81 13.91 -5.94 10.06
C SER A 81 15.33 -6.46 9.82
N ALA A 82 15.48 -7.77 9.69
CA ALA A 82 16.77 -8.39 9.41
C ALA A 82 17.28 -8.09 7.99
N GLN A 83 16.38 -8.09 6.99
CA GLN A 83 16.77 -7.86 5.59
C GLN A 83 17.15 -6.40 5.30
N GLN A 84 16.47 -5.46 5.92
CA GLN A 84 16.67 -4.03 5.65
C GLN A 84 17.69 -3.40 6.58
N ASN A 85 18.29 -4.15 7.50
CA ASN A 85 19.17 -3.61 8.55
C ASN A 85 18.52 -2.46 9.34
N LEU A 86 17.20 -2.52 9.51
CA LEU A 86 16.40 -1.47 10.17
C LEU A 86 16.41 -1.60 11.69
N GLY A 87 17.47 -2.11 12.28
CA GLY A 87 17.60 -2.23 13.73
C GLY A 87 17.70 -3.68 14.21
N THR A 88 17.01 -4.00 15.30
CA THR A 88 17.06 -5.33 15.91
C THR A 88 16.24 -6.34 15.09
N PRO A 89 16.80 -7.50 14.71
CA PRO A 89 16.04 -8.58 14.09
C PRO A 89 14.82 -8.97 14.93
N SER A 90 13.82 -9.51 14.26
CA SER A 90 12.60 -9.99 14.91
C SER A 90 12.92 -11.01 16.02
N ASN A 91 12.18 -10.94 17.10
CA ASN A 91 12.31 -11.80 18.27
C ASN A 91 10.95 -12.03 18.94
N TYR A 92 10.91 -12.65 20.10
CA TYR A 92 9.67 -12.85 20.85
C TYR A 92 8.95 -11.54 21.14
N GLY A 93 9.67 -10.51 21.56
CA GLY A 93 9.10 -9.26 22.09
C GLY A 93 8.64 -8.29 21.03
N GLN A 94 9.22 -8.34 19.84
CA GLN A 94 8.88 -7.46 18.72
C GLN A 94 9.36 -8.00 17.39
N GLY A 95 8.71 -7.62 16.31
CA GLY A 95 9.17 -7.97 14.97
C GLY A 95 8.23 -7.52 13.88
N LEU A 96 8.73 -7.66 12.66
CA LEU A 96 8.05 -7.33 11.42
C LEU A 96 8.40 -8.38 10.38
N ILE A 97 7.39 -9.13 9.93
CA ILE A 97 7.52 -10.11 8.85
C ILE A 97 6.61 -9.74 7.69
N ALA A 98 7.02 -10.11 6.49
CA ALA A 98 6.22 -9.95 5.30
C ALA A 98 6.33 -11.17 4.39
N ALA A 99 5.31 -11.36 3.55
CA ALA A 99 5.30 -12.36 2.49
C ALA A 99 4.58 -11.75 1.28
N TYR A 100 5.02 -12.05 0.07
CA TYR A 100 4.37 -11.53 -1.13
C TYR A 100 4.56 -12.45 -2.34
N ASN A 101 3.59 -12.35 -3.25
CA ASN A 101 3.68 -12.83 -4.63
C ASN A 101 3.01 -11.80 -5.56
N ALA A 102 2.77 -12.16 -6.81
CA ALA A 102 2.18 -11.24 -7.80
C ALA A 102 0.73 -10.80 -7.48
N GLY A 103 -0.02 -11.58 -6.68
CA GLY A 103 -1.44 -11.36 -6.39
C GLY A 103 -1.76 -11.01 -4.95
N LEU A 104 -0.79 -11.10 -4.05
CA LEU A 104 -1.00 -10.94 -2.63
C LEU A 104 0.26 -10.40 -1.93
N PHE A 105 0.08 -9.44 -1.05
CA PHE A 105 1.08 -9.00 -0.08
C PHE A 105 0.50 -9.17 1.32
N ILE A 106 1.25 -9.74 2.23
CA ILE A 106 0.88 -9.89 3.66
C ILE A 106 2.01 -9.31 4.49
N GLN A 107 1.65 -8.54 5.51
CA GLN A 107 2.58 -8.01 6.49
C GLN A 107 2.03 -8.23 7.89
N MET A 108 2.90 -8.53 8.84
CA MET A 108 2.54 -8.69 10.23
C MET A 108 3.58 -8.07 11.14
N VAL A 109 3.12 -7.32 12.11
CA VAL A 109 3.94 -6.69 13.16
C VAL A 109 3.43 -7.14 14.52
N TRP A 110 4.35 -7.28 15.49
CA TRP A 110 3.99 -7.55 16.88
C TRP A 110 4.94 -6.83 17.83
N GLN A 111 4.44 -6.59 19.02
CA GLN A 111 5.24 -6.06 20.13
C GLN A 111 4.70 -6.52 21.47
N LEU A 112 5.57 -6.55 22.49
CA LEU A 112 5.15 -6.73 23.86
C LEU A 112 4.16 -5.67 24.27
N SER A 113 3.12 -6.11 24.95
CA SER A 113 2.02 -5.28 25.36
C SER A 113 1.66 -5.57 26.81
N PRO A 114 2.40 -5.01 27.77
CA PRO A 114 2.12 -5.24 29.16
C PRO A 114 0.81 -4.56 29.58
N GLY A 115 -0.24 -5.37 29.69
CA GLY A 115 -1.41 -5.09 30.54
C GLY A 115 -2.50 -4.13 30.03
N SER A 116 -2.27 -3.28 29.05
CA SER A 116 -3.27 -2.30 28.59
C SER A 116 -3.09 -1.84 27.14
N ALA A 117 -2.59 -2.71 26.27
CA ALA A 117 -2.42 -2.32 24.88
C ALA A 117 -3.76 -2.14 24.19
N ASP A 118 -3.89 -1.02 23.56
CA ASP A 118 -4.97 -0.73 22.66
C ASP A 118 -4.65 -1.35 21.28
N PRO A 119 -5.44 -2.32 20.78
CA PRO A 119 -5.28 -2.84 19.43
C PRO A 119 -5.29 -1.74 18.35
N GLN A 120 -5.96 -0.62 18.63
CA GLN A 120 -6.00 0.52 17.73
C GLN A 120 -4.61 1.09 17.45
N PHE A 121 -3.76 1.19 18.46
CA PHE A 121 -2.37 1.63 18.27
C PHE A 121 -1.60 0.72 17.31
N MET A 122 -1.79 -0.61 17.43
CA MET A 122 -1.15 -1.57 16.53
C MET A 122 -1.68 -1.49 15.11
N LEU A 123 -2.99 -1.23 14.97
CA LEU A 123 -3.60 -1.00 13.66
C LEU A 123 -3.04 0.26 13.00
N ASP A 124 -2.85 1.34 13.75
CA ASP A 124 -2.25 2.56 13.24
C ASP A 124 -0.76 2.35 12.88
N LEU A 125 -0.05 1.56 13.66
CA LEU A 125 1.37 1.27 13.43
C LEU A 125 1.63 0.50 12.12
N ILE A 126 0.74 -0.40 11.71
CA ILE A 126 0.96 -1.23 10.52
C ILE A 126 0.54 -0.51 9.22
N LEU A 127 -0.25 0.54 9.32
CA LEU A 127 -0.65 1.34 8.17
C LEU A 127 0.46 2.31 7.76
N ASP A 128 0.70 2.41 6.47
CA ASP A 128 1.67 3.36 5.91
C ASP A 128 0.99 4.71 5.70
N ASP A 129 1.40 5.71 6.48
CA ASP A 129 0.91 7.08 6.35
C ASP A 129 1.11 7.61 4.92
N GLY A 130 0.03 8.07 4.30
CA GLY A 130 0.03 8.60 2.94
C GLY A 130 -0.07 7.55 1.82
N LEU A 131 0.05 6.26 2.12
CA LEU A 131 -0.18 5.17 1.16
C LEU A 131 -1.48 4.43 1.42
N ASP A 132 -1.80 4.19 2.69
CA ASP A 132 -2.97 3.42 3.12
C ASP A 132 -4.10 4.34 3.59
N ILE A 133 -5.29 4.15 3.05
CA ILE A 133 -6.48 4.91 3.41
C ILE A 133 -7.54 3.93 3.91
N ARG A 134 -8.02 4.13 5.14
CA ARG A 134 -9.14 3.35 5.67
C ARG A 134 -10.43 3.63 4.91
N VAL A 135 -11.17 2.57 4.61
CA VAL A 135 -12.45 2.64 3.90
C VAL A 135 -13.55 2.16 4.84
N GLY A 136 -14.54 3.00 5.08
CA GLY A 136 -15.65 2.65 5.96
C GLY A 136 -15.34 2.76 7.45
N THR A 137 -16.05 1.96 8.24
CA THR A 137 -15.95 1.98 9.71
C THR A 137 -15.05 0.87 10.23
N LEU A 138 -14.39 1.14 11.36
CA LEU A 138 -13.67 0.11 12.10
C LEU A 138 -14.65 -0.94 12.63
N GLU A 139 -14.40 -2.20 12.32
CA GLU A 139 -15.18 -3.32 12.81
C GLU A 139 -14.52 -3.96 14.03
N VAL A 140 -15.30 -4.24 15.07
CA VAL A 140 -14.85 -5.02 16.22
C VAL A 140 -15.52 -6.38 16.14
N LYS A 141 -14.70 -7.44 16.10
CA LYS A 141 -15.18 -8.83 15.97
C LYS A 141 -14.65 -9.70 17.11
N LEU A 142 -15.41 -10.67 17.52
CA LEU A 142 -14.95 -11.76 18.38
C LEU A 142 -14.71 -13.00 17.50
N ILE A 143 -13.45 -13.40 17.34
CA ILE A 143 -13.05 -14.57 16.57
C ILE A 143 -12.24 -15.49 17.49
N ARG A 144 -12.71 -16.70 17.74
CA ARG A 144 -12.04 -17.70 18.61
C ARG A 144 -11.59 -17.11 19.96
N ASP A 145 -12.46 -16.47 20.68
CA ASP A 145 -12.19 -15.84 21.99
C ASP A 145 -11.21 -14.65 21.96
N MET A 146 -10.79 -14.19 20.78
CA MET A 146 -9.98 -13.01 20.62
C MET A 146 -10.84 -11.82 20.16
N ASN A 147 -10.74 -10.71 20.89
CA ASN A 147 -11.27 -9.44 20.41
C ASN A 147 -10.31 -8.89 19.34
N VAL A 148 -10.80 -8.80 18.12
CA VAL A 148 -10.03 -8.29 16.99
C VAL A 148 -10.70 -7.04 16.42
N ILE A 149 -9.90 -6.08 16.00
CA ILE A 149 -10.37 -4.95 15.22
C ILE A 149 -9.95 -5.13 13.77
N TYR A 150 -10.79 -4.69 12.84
CA TYR A 150 -10.52 -4.80 11.40
C TYR A 150 -11.00 -3.54 10.69
N SER A 151 -10.26 -3.11 9.69
CA SER A 151 -10.62 -2.03 8.79
C SER A 151 -10.25 -2.40 7.36
N PRO A 152 -11.20 -2.33 6.42
CA PRO A 152 -10.84 -2.31 5.00
C PRO A 152 -9.97 -1.10 4.70
N ILE A 153 -9.05 -1.26 3.76
CA ILE A 153 -8.17 -0.18 3.31
C ILE A 153 -8.06 -0.18 1.78
N THR A 154 -7.73 0.97 1.24
CA THR A 154 -7.16 1.09 -0.12
C THR A 154 -5.73 1.53 -0.01
N SER A 155 -4.88 1.10 -0.94
CA SER A 155 -3.46 1.45 -0.92
C SER A 155 -2.98 1.93 -2.28
N THR A 156 -2.10 2.92 -2.26
CA THR A 156 -1.37 3.41 -3.43
C THR A 156 0.06 2.86 -3.51
N ALA A 157 0.44 1.97 -2.59
CA ALA A 157 1.78 1.37 -2.55
C ALA A 157 2.11 0.60 -3.84
N THR A 158 1.11 -0.03 -4.45
CA THR A 158 1.24 -0.68 -5.76
C THR A 158 -0.08 -0.64 -6.53
N PRO A 159 -0.06 -0.26 -7.82
CA PRO A 159 -1.28 -0.24 -8.63
C PRO A 159 -1.84 -1.64 -8.93
N LEU A 160 -1.07 -2.71 -8.71
CA LEU A 160 -1.51 -4.09 -8.93
C LEU A 160 -2.39 -4.61 -7.79
N LEU A 161 -2.22 -4.09 -6.57
CA LEU A 161 -2.89 -4.55 -5.35
C LEU A 161 -3.52 -3.34 -4.62
N PRO A 162 -4.54 -2.67 -5.21
CA PRO A 162 -5.06 -1.41 -4.68
C PRO A 162 -6.00 -1.58 -3.48
N PHE A 163 -6.48 -2.80 -3.21
CA PHE A 163 -7.40 -3.09 -2.12
C PHE A 163 -6.69 -3.83 -1.01
N GLY A 164 -7.16 -3.66 0.21
CA GLY A 164 -6.57 -4.35 1.32
C GLY A 164 -7.46 -4.39 2.55
N GLY A 165 -6.90 -4.97 3.58
CA GLY A 165 -7.48 -4.99 4.91
C GLY A 165 -6.37 -4.97 5.96
N ALA A 166 -6.65 -4.32 7.06
CA ALA A 166 -5.77 -4.30 8.21
C ALA A 166 -6.55 -4.66 9.47
N GLY A 167 -5.92 -5.42 10.35
CA GLY A 167 -6.53 -5.79 11.61
C GLY A 167 -5.52 -5.92 12.73
N ALA A 168 -5.99 -5.82 13.97
CA ALA A 168 -5.13 -5.95 15.14
C ALA A 168 -5.85 -6.68 16.28
N TRP A 169 -5.09 -7.36 17.11
CA TRP A 169 -5.57 -8.12 18.25
C TRP A 169 -4.51 -8.24 19.34
N ILE A 170 -4.94 -8.63 20.52
CA ILE A 170 -4.05 -8.97 21.63
C ILE A 170 -4.08 -10.46 21.85
N CYS A 171 -2.92 -11.04 22.07
CA CYS A 171 -2.74 -12.43 22.36
C CYS A 171 -1.70 -12.60 23.45
N SER A 172 -2.15 -13.04 24.64
CA SER A 172 -1.31 -13.12 25.83
C SER A 172 -0.72 -11.77 26.22
N ASP A 173 0.60 -11.65 26.26
CA ASP A 173 1.35 -10.44 26.60
C ASP A 173 1.82 -9.63 25.37
N ARG A 174 1.31 -9.97 24.18
CA ARG A 174 1.68 -9.32 22.92
C ARG A 174 0.47 -8.77 22.16
N ALA A 175 0.69 -7.65 21.53
CA ALA A 175 -0.23 -7.09 20.56
C ALA A 175 0.29 -7.35 19.13
N PHE A 176 -0.62 -7.70 18.24
CA PHE A 176 -0.35 -8.05 16.85
C PHE A 176 -1.15 -7.15 15.93
N ALA A 177 -0.57 -6.79 14.79
CA ALA A 177 -1.32 -6.26 13.67
C ALA A 177 -0.93 -6.99 12.39
N TRP A 178 -1.90 -7.08 11.50
CA TRP A 178 -1.80 -7.75 10.20
C TRP A 178 -2.37 -6.84 9.12
N LYS A 179 -1.70 -6.83 7.97
CA LYS A 179 -2.12 -6.06 6.80
C LYS A 179 -1.99 -6.93 5.55
N VAL A 180 -2.93 -6.78 4.64
CA VAL A 180 -2.92 -7.45 3.34
C VAL A 180 -3.25 -6.48 2.23
N TYR A 181 -2.61 -6.68 1.07
CA TYR A 181 -3.03 -6.05 -0.19
C TYR A 181 -3.38 -7.13 -1.21
N THR A 182 -4.44 -6.89 -1.97
CA THR A 182 -4.95 -7.77 -3.03
C THR A 182 -5.45 -6.96 -4.24
N ALA A 183 -5.66 -7.65 -5.35
CA ALA A 183 -6.33 -7.08 -6.51
C ALA A 183 -7.87 -7.07 -6.37
N ASP A 184 -8.42 -7.80 -5.39
CA ASP A 184 -9.88 -7.98 -5.18
C ASP A 184 -10.29 -7.55 -3.77
N GLU A 185 -11.10 -6.50 -3.68
CA GLU A 185 -11.63 -5.97 -2.42
C GLU A 185 -12.42 -7.03 -1.63
N ALA A 186 -13.24 -7.83 -2.32
CA ALA A 186 -14.15 -8.78 -1.68
C ALA A 186 -13.42 -9.93 -0.95
N SER A 187 -12.15 -10.19 -1.29
CA SER A 187 -11.36 -11.25 -0.67
C SER A 187 -10.78 -10.87 0.69
N THR A 188 -10.62 -9.58 1.00
CA THR A 188 -9.87 -9.13 2.18
C THR A 188 -10.50 -9.49 3.54
N PRO A 189 -11.83 -9.39 3.74
CA PRO A 189 -12.43 -9.79 5.01
C PRO A 189 -12.27 -11.29 5.28
N ALA A 190 -12.47 -12.12 4.25
CA ALA A 190 -12.33 -13.58 4.39
C ALA A 190 -10.86 -13.98 4.66
N LEU A 191 -9.89 -13.31 4.04
CA LEU A 191 -8.47 -13.50 4.31
C LEU A 191 -8.14 -13.19 5.78
N PHE A 192 -8.64 -12.08 6.30
CA PHE A 192 -8.44 -11.71 7.69
C PHE A 192 -9.06 -12.75 8.65
N GLU A 193 -10.30 -13.12 8.45
CA GLU A 193 -10.96 -14.13 9.28
C GLU A 193 -10.24 -15.48 9.23
N ASN A 194 -9.80 -15.93 8.05
CA ASN A 194 -9.02 -17.14 7.90
C ASN A 194 -7.66 -17.06 8.61
N THR A 195 -7.00 -15.89 8.54
CA THR A 195 -5.73 -15.66 9.25
C THR A 195 -5.93 -15.80 10.75
N ILE A 196 -6.94 -15.15 11.33
CA ILE A 196 -7.24 -15.22 12.77
C ILE A 196 -7.68 -16.63 13.19
N ASN A 197 -8.47 -17.31 12.37
CA ASN A 197 -8.89 -18.69 12.66
C ASN A 197 -7.72 -19.68 12.69
N ARG A 198 -6.65 -19.41 11.97
CA ARG A 198 -5.42 -20.22 11.94
C ARG A 198 -4.31 -19.68 12.85
N PHE A 199 -4.49 -18.50 13.40
CA PHE A 199 -3.51 -17.91 14.30
C PHE A 199 -3.43 -18.71 15.62
N VAL A 200 -2.22 -19.06 16.02
CA VAL A 200 -1.98 -19.76 17.28
C VAL A 200 -1.29 -18.80 18.24
N CYS A 201 -1.98 -18.51 19.32
CA CYS A 201 -1.43 -17.79 20.45
C CYS A 201 -0.45 -18.66 21.23
N PRO A 202 0.70 -18.15 21.65
CA PRO A 202 1.51 -18.81 22.67
C PRO A 202 0.71 -18.88 23.99
N ARG A 203 0.87 -19.96 24.67
CA ARG A 203 0.33 -20.15 26.04
C ARG A 203 1.36 -19.76 27.07
#